data_f72c69e2319f9d33c1218868c203bfba
#
_entry.id   f72c69e2319f9d33c1218868c203bfba
#
_cell.length_a   1.000
_cell.length_b   1.000
_cell.length_c   1.000
_cell.angle_alpha   90.00
_cell.angle_beta   90.00
_cell.angle_gamma   90.00
#
_symmetry.space_group_name_H-M   'P 1'
#
loop_
_entity.id
_entity.type
_entity.pdbx_description
1 polymer ?
#
loop_
_entity_poly.entity_id
_entity_poly.type
_entity_poly.pdbx_seq_one_letter_code
_entity_poly.pdbx_strand_id
1 'polypeptide(L)' 'MIPYGKRLVALRGERSQKEVAKSVGIAVSTLGMYETEQRIPRDAIKIAIANYYGVSVQDIFFNP' A
#
# COMPACT_ATOMS: atom_id res chain seq x y z
N MET A 1 11.98 -0.77 -13.32
CA MET A 1 10.68 -0.93 -12.61
C MET A 1 10.91 -0.82 -11.11
N ILE A 2 10.11 -0.01 -10.44
CA ILE A 2 10.17 0.11 -8.97
C ILE A 2 9.15 -0.84 -8.38
N PRO A 3 9.56 -1.74 -7.46
CA PRO A 3 8.62 -2.66 -6.81
C PRO A 3 7.50 -1.91 -6.07
N TYR A 4 6.29 -2.48 -6.08
CA TYR A 4 5.15 -1.81 -5.43
C TYR A 4 5.36 -1.64 -3.92
N GLY A 5 6.07 -2.54 -3.28
CA GLY A 5 6.36 -2.42 -1.85
C GLY A 5 7.13 -1.17 -1.50
N LYS A 6 8.15 -0.85 -2.29
CA LYS A 6 8.92 0.38 -2.11
C LYS A 6 8.08 1.62 -2.38
N ARG A 7 7.17 1.54 -3.35
CA ARG A 7 6.24 2.64 -3.61
C ARG A 7 5.31 2.88 -2.43
N LEU A 8 4.82 1.80 -1.82
CA LEU A 8 3.96 1.89 -0.66
C LEU A 8 4.69 2.54 0.52
N VAL A 9 5.93 2.14 0.77
CA VAL A 9 6.74 2.74 1.83
C VAL A 9 6.97 4.23 1.57
N ALA A 10 7.29 4.58 0.33
CA ALA A 10 7.50 5.99 -0.04
C ALA A 10 6.23 6.81 0.13
N LEU A 11 5.08 6.28 -0.29
CA LEU A 11 3.81 6.98 -0.14
C LEU A 11 3.42 7.15 1.33
N ARG A 12 3.73 6.15 2.16
CA ARG A 12 3.44 6.23 3.58
C ARG A 12 4.20 7.37 4.23
N GLY A 13 5.44 7.61 3.80
CA GLY A 13 6.26 8.69 4.33
C GLY A 13 6.45 8.56 5.83
N GLU A 14 6.16 9.62 6.58
CA GLU A 14 6.35 9.66 8.03
C GLU A 14 5.19 9.07 8.81
N ARG A 15 4.10 8.69 8.15
CA ARG A 15 2.95 8.06 8.83
C ARG A 15 3.36 6.68 9.32
N SER A 16 2.81 6.27 10.46
CA SER A 16 3.08 4.93 10.98
C SER A 16 2.29 3.89 10.18
N GLN A 17 2.80 2.65 10.17
CA GLN A 17 2.05 1.55 9.57
C GLN A 17 0.70 1.38 10.25
N LYS A 18 0.64 1.58 11.56
CA LYS A 18 -0.59 1.47 12.34
C LYS A 18 -1.63 2.47 11.87
N GLU A 19 -1.23 3.71 11.65
CA GLU A 19 -2.11 4.76 11.19
C GLU A 19 -2.71 4.43 9.81
N VAL A 20 -1.85 4.03 8.88
CA VAL A 20 -2.29 3.70 7.52
C VAL A 20 -3.17 2.46 7.51
N ALA A 21 -2.76 1.42 8.22
CA ALA A 21 -3.52 0.17 8.28
C ALA A 21 -4.93 0.40 8.83
N LYS A 22 -5.04 1.20 9.88
CA LYS A 22 -6.33 1.54 10.47
C LYS A 22 -7.22 2.28 9.46
N SER A 23 -6.65 3.24 8.74
CA SER A 23 -7.40 4.04 7.77
C SER A 23 -7.85 3.22 6.56
N VAL A 24 -7.04 2.27 6.14
CA VAL A 24 -7.37 1.39 5.02
C VAL A 24 -8.31 0.26 5.44
N GLY A 25 -8.29 -0.10 6.73
CA GLY A 25 -9.15 -1.17 7.25
C GLY A 25 -8.50 -2.54 7.20
N ILE A 26 -7.18 -2.61 7.39
CA ILE A 26 -6.43 -3.86 7.39
C ILE A 26 -5.58 -3.95 8.66
N ALA A 27 -5.07 -5.14 8.95
CA ALA A 27 -4.15 -5.33 10.08
C ALA A 27 -2.80 -4.72 9.76
N VAL A 28 -2.08 -4.26 10.79
CA VAL A 28 -0.72 -3.71 10.64
C VAL A 28 0.20 -4.74 10.01
N SER A 29 0.11 -6.00 10.45
CA SER A 29 0.95 -7.07 9.91
C SER A 29 0.68 -7.29 8.42
N THR A 30 -0.57 -7.13 8.00
CA THR A 30 -0.95 -7.26 6.60
C THR A 30 -0.31 -6.15 5.77
N LEU A 31 -0.36 -4.92 6.26
CA LEU A 31 0.30 -3.80 5.57
C LEU A 31 1.80 -4.05 5.45
N GLY A 32 2.43 -4.54 6.51
CA GLY A 32 3.84 -4.88 6.49
C GLY A 32 4.18 -5.91 5.42
N MET A 33 3.32 -6.91 5.25
CA MET A 33 3.51 -7.92 4.20
C MET A 33 3.39 -7.33 2.80
N TYR A 34 2.50 -6.36 2.60
CA TYR A 34 2.40 -5.67 1.32
C TYR A 34 3.64 -4.83 1.06
N GLU A 35 4.15 -4.12 2.06
CA GLU A 35 5.31 -3.25 1.89
C GLU A 35 6.60 -4.04 1.66
N THR A 36 6.67 -5.27 2.12
CA THR A 36 7.81 -6.16 1.89
C THR A 36 7.58 -7.15 0.76
N GLU A 37 6.44 -7.04 0.08
CA GLU A 37 6.08 -7.87 -1.08
C GLU A 37 5.94 -9.35 -0.76
N GLN A 38 5.61 -9.68 0.48
CA GLN A 38 5.31 -11.05 0.88
C GLN A 38 3.89 -11.44 0.49
N ARG A 39 3.01 -10.46 0.26
CA ARG A 39 1.65 -10.68 -0.21
C ARG A 39 1.27 -9.59 -1.19
N ILE A 40 0.41 -9.94 -2.14
CA ILE A 40 -0.16 -8.98 -3.08
C ILE A 40 -1.59 -8.69 -2.61
N PRO A 41 -1.97 -7.41 -2.41
CA PRO A 41 -3.34 -7.09 -2.04
C PRO A 41 -4.33 -7.53 -3.11
N ARG A 42 -5.52 -7.96 -2.69
CA ARG A 42 -6.61 -8.17 -3.63
C ARG A 42 -7.10 -6.82 -4.16
N ASP A 43 -7.87 -6.84 -5.23
CA ASP A 43 -8.27 -5.62 -5.93
C ASP A 43 -8.95 -4.60 -5.03
N ALA A 44 -9.88 -5.04 -4.17
CA ALA A 44 -10.57 -4.13 -3.25
C ALA A 44 -9.60 -3.39 -2.33
N ILE A 45 -8.57 -4.09 -1.84
CA ILE A 45 -7.57 -3.50 -0.95
C ILE A 45 -6.64 -2.56 -1.74
N LYS A 46 -6.27 -2.94 -2.97
CA LYS A 46 -5.48 -2.05 -3.84
C LYS A 46 -6.20 -0.72 -4.04
N ILE A 47 -7.49 -0.77 -4.28
CA ILE A 47 -8.30 0.44 -4.48
C ILE A 47 -8.34 1.28 -3.20
N ALA A 48 -8.55 0.63 -2.05
CA ALA A 48 -8.60 1.34 -0.77
C ALA A 48 -7.27 2.02 -0.47
N ILE A 49 -6.15 1.35 -0.71
CA ILE A 49 -4.82 1.92 -0.50
C ILE A 49 -4.59 3.11 -1.42
N ALA A 50 -4.90 2.94 -2.71
CA ALA A 50 -4.72 4.01 -3.70
C ALA A 50 -5.55 5.23 -3.34
N ASN A 51 -6.82 5.02 -2.96
CA ASN A 51 -7.68 6.13 -2.55
C ASN A 51 -7.15 6.84 -1.32
N TYR A 52 -6.62 6.09 -0.34
CA TYR A 52 -6.06 6.69 0.86
C TYR A 52 -4.88 7.60 0.53
N TYR A 53 -4.00 7.16 -0.37
CA TYR A 53 -2.83 7.94 -0.76
C TYR A 53 -3.11 8.98 -1.85
N GLY A 54 -4.32 8.99 -2.43
CA GLY A 54 -4.69 9.95 -3.47
C GLY A 54 -4.00 9.71 -4.79
N VAL A 55 -3.70 8.47 -5.12
CA VAL A 55 -3.08 8.08 -6.38
C VAL A 55 -3.89 6.97 -7.04
N SER A 56 -3.56 6.63 -8.28
CA SER A 56 -4.26 5.55 -8.96
C SER A 56 -3.65 4.19 -8.57
N VAL A 57 -4.45 3.13 -8.70
CA VAL A 57 -3.96 1.77 -8.49
C VAL A 57 -2.81 1.49 -9.46
N GLN A 58 -2.93 1.95 -10.69
CA GLN A 58 -1.90 1.77 -11.71
C GLN A 58 -0.57 2.39 -11.28
N ASP A 59 -0.61 3.55 -10.65
CA ASP A 59 0.61 4.24 -10.22
C ASP A 59 1.39 3.43 -9.19
N ILE A 60 0.69 2.67 -8.36
CA ILE A 60 1.34 1.87 -7.31
C ILE A 60 1.75 0.50 -7.85
N PHE A 61 0.81 -0.21 -8.47
CA PHE A 61 0.94 -1.64 -8.69
C PHE A 61 1.30 -2.03 -10.13
N PHE A 62 1.03 -1.17 -11.09
CA PHE A 62 1.18 -1.52 -12.50
C PHE A 62 2.08 -0.58 -13.29
N ASN A 63 2.59 0.47 -12.68
CA ASN A 63 3.47 1.42 -13.37
C ASN A 63 4.90 0.88 -13.36
N PRO A 64 5.50 0.67 -14.54
CA PRO A 64 6.90 0.17 -14.63
C PRO A 64 7.89 1.16 -14.04
#